data_93c008492a6be468f0d750b129872281
#
_entry.id   93c008492a6be468f0d750b129872281
#
_cell.length_a   1.000
_cell.length_b   1.000
_cell.length_c   1.000
_cell.angle_alpha   90.00
_cell.angle_beta   90.00
_cell.angle_gamma   90.00
#
_symmetry.space_group_name_H-M   'P 1'
#
loop_
_entity.id
_entity.type
_entity.pdbx_description
1 polymer ?
#
loop_
_entity_poly.entity_id
_entity_poly.type
_entity_poly.pdbx_seq_one_letter_code
_entity_poly.pdbx_strand_id
1 'polypeptide(L)'
;MTWPVFVTQFQATGRDKAEGYFPFHFEGMSEDERTRARSMMEARGVEGDMTDLDGLRLIGDAGSIARLEAAQAVDRVHGIAFEVARRETLFALTQDAEHLAPLLNLLDASEDRDSAFAAQALARYPLPPSFAPSLAARMVDGRHEIALLWIVKAWLSSRGEAAWQVPVFDANLPFIRKVMAARPAVRESLMQAWPERSDHIPA
;
A
#
# COMPACT_ATOMS: atom_id res chain seq x y z
N MET A 1 31.30 6.81 -5.32
CA MET A 1 30.72 8.02 -5.95
C MET A 1 29.27 7.73 -6.35
N THR A 2 28.34 7.86 -5.44
CA THR A 2 26.91 7.45 -5.66
C THR A 2 26.05 8.64 -6.12
N TRP A 3 26.42 9.89 -5.74
CA TRP A 3 25.68 11.08 -6.13
C TRP A 3 25.34 11.18 -7.63
N PRO A 4 26.28 10.96 -8.58
CA PRO A 4 25.96 10.98 -10.00
C PRO A 4 24.95 9.91 -10.42
N VAL A 5 24.99 8.72 -9.79
CA VAL A 5 24.05 7.62 -10.08
C VAL A 5 22.64 8.02 -9.68
N PHE A 6 22.47 8.59 -8.48
CA PHE A 6 21.19 9.14 -8.03
C PHE A 6 20.70 10.24 -8.98
N VAL A 7 21.54 11.21 -9.32
CA VAL A 7 21.13 12.34 -10.20
C VAL A 7 20.68 11.83 -11.57
N THR A 8 21.35 10.82 -12.11
CA THR A 8 20.94 10.18 -13.37
C THR A 8 19.53 9.59 -13.25
N GLN A 9 19.27 8.82 -12.21
CA GLN A 9 17.94 8.24 -11.97
C GLN A 9 16.89 9.32 -11.68
N PHE A 10 17.23 10.33 -10.89
CA PHE A 10 16.34 11.45 -10.57
C PHE A 10 15.93 12.22 -11.83
N GLN A 11 16.84 12.41 -12.78
CA GLN A 11 16.58 13.10 -14.05
C GLN A 11 16.00 12.21 -15.15
N ALA A 12 15.95 10.89 -14.91
CA ALA A 12 15.39 9.94 -15.86
C ALA A 12 13.93 10.27 -16.21
N THR A 13 13.49 9.87 -17.38
CA THR A 13 12.11 10.03 -17.85
C THR A 13 11.59 8.74 -18.48
N GLY A 14 10.30 8.65 -18.67
CA GLY A 14 9.68 7.51 -19.35
C GLY A 14 9.98 6.18 -18.64
N ARG A 15 10.43 5.17 -19.41
CA ARG A 15 10.70 3.83 -18.92
C ARG A 15 11.81 3.79 -17.86
N ASP A 16 12.89 4.50 -18.08
CA ASP A 16 14.04 4.50 -17.16
C ASP A 16 13.64 5.05 -15.79
N LYS A 17 12.79 6.08 -15.77
CA LYS A 17 12.22 6.60 -14.53
C LYS A 17 11.31 5.57 -13.85
N ALA A 18 10.51 4.86 -14.62
CA ALA A 18 9.57 3.85 -14.09
C ALA A 18 10.27 2.64 -13.45
N GLU A 19 11.57 2.43 -13.70
CA GLU A 19 12.38 1.42 -13.00
C GLU A 19 12.56 1.75 -11.51
N GLY A 20 12.39 3.02 -11.10
CA GLY A 20 12.40 3.46 -9.72
C GLY A 20 13.79 3.54 -9.11
N TYR A 21 13.81 3.65 -7.78
CA TYR A 21 15.04 3.70 -7.01
C TYR A 21 15.33 2.37 -6.35
N PHE A 22 16.62 2.04 -6.25
CA PHE A 22 17.15 0.88 -5.57
C PHE A 22 18.15 1.32 -4.49
N PRO A 23 18.44 0.49 -3.47
CA PRO A 23 19.38 0.84 -2.42
C PRO A 23 20.73 1.34 -2.92
N PHE A 24 21.24 0.77 -4.03
CA PHE A 24 22.54 1.18 -4.59
C PHE A 24 22.59 2.64 -5.08
N HIS A 25 21.43 3.28 -5.34
CA HIS A 25 21.39 4.71 -5.68
C HIS A 25 21.79 5.60 -4.50
N PHE A 26 21.73 5.07 -3.27
CA PHE A 26 21.96 5.81 -2.03
C PHE A 26 23.16 5.29 -1.23
N GLU A 27 23.71 4.13 -1.61
CA GLU A 27 24.86 3.53 -0.94
C GLU A 27 26.08 4.42 -1.11
N GLY A 28 26.81 4.67 0.02
CA GLY A 28 28.03 5.48 0.02
C GLY A 28 27.83 7.00 -0.19
N MET A 29 26.57 7.47 -0.14
CA MET A 29 26.30 8.91 -0.03
C MET A 29 26.76 9.45 1.32
N SER A 30 27.34 10.66 1.33
CA SER A 30 27.49 11.42 2.58
C SER A 30 26.11 11.84 3.12
N GLU A 31 26.07 12.23 4.40
CA GLU A 31 24.81 12.70 5.00
C GLU A 31 24.25 13.95 4.29
N ASP A 32 25.11 14.85 3.84
CA ASP A 32 24.72 16.04 3.08
C ASP A 32 24.11 15.66 1.72
N GLU A 33 24.72 14.69 1.00
CA GLU A 33 24.18 14.19 -0.26
C GLU A 33 22.84 13.49 -0.05
N ARG A 34 22.72 12.69 1.00
CA ARG A 34 21.48 12.00 1.37
C ARG A 34 20.37 12.98 1.73
N THR A 35 20.68 14.01 2.51
CA THR A 35 19.74 15.09 2.86
C THR A 35 19.28 15.84 1.62
N ARG A 36 20.21 16.14 0.69
CA ARG A 36 19.88 16.81 -0.57
C ARG A 36 19.01 15.92 -1.47
N ALA A 37 19.34 14.63 -1.61
CA ALA A 37 18.54 13.68 -2.39
C ALA A 37 17.11 13.58 -1.84
N ARG A 38 16.97 13.48 -0.52
CA ARG A 38 15.70 13.49 0.20
C ARG A 38 14.86 14.71 -0.13
N SER A 39 15.42 15.90 0.06
CA SER A 39 14.74 17.17 -0.24
C SER A 39 14.28 17.28 -1.69
N MET A 40 15.10 16.78 -2.64
CA MET A 40 14.75 16.78 -4.06
C MET A 40 13.57 15.84 -4.36
N MET A 41 13.56 14.62 -3.79
CA MET A 41 12.45 13.66 -3.96
C MET A 41 11.19 14.12 -3.23
N GLU A 42 11.30 14.71 -2.03
CA GLU A 42 10.17 15.31 -1.32
C GLU A 42 9.46 16.38 -2.14
N ALA A 43 10.23 17.30 -2.75
CA ALA A 43 9.66 18.37 -3.55
C ALA A 43 8.83 17.83 -4.72
N ARG A 44 9.35 16.85 -5.48
CA ARG A 44 8.63 16.26 -6.60
C ARG A 44 7.56 15.25 -6.16
N GLY A 45 7.81 14.53 -5.09
CA GLY A 45 6.87 13.57 -4.52
C GLY A 45 5.56 14.23 -4.10
N VAL A 46 5.61 15.37 -3.41
CA VAL A 46 4.39 16.12 -3.04
C VAL A 46 3.69 16.79 -4.23
N GLU A 47 4.38 16.94 -5.36
CA GLU A 47 3.81 17.42 -6.62
C GLU A 47 3.24 16.30 -7.51
N GLY A 48 3.21 15.06 -7.01
CA GLY A 48 2.57 13.91 -7.67
C GLY A 48 3.52 12.90 -8.31
N ASP A 49 4.83 13.00 -8.09
CA ASP A 49 5.79 12.03 -8.60
C ASP A 49 5.84 10.78 -7.73
N MET A 50 5.15 9.74 -8.15
CA MET A 50 5.04 8.47 -7.40
C MET A 50 6.39 7.73 -7.33
N THR A 51 7.27 7.87 -8.33
CA THR A 51 8.60 7.24 -8.30
C THR A 51 9.46 7.85 -7.20
N ASP A 52 9.38 9.16 -7.01
CA ASP A 52 10.12 9.82 -5.94
C ASP A 52 9.52 9.50 -4.55
N LEU A 53 8.21 9.28 -4.44
CA LEU A 53 7.61 8.73 -3.22
C LEU A 53 8.18 7.34 -2.89
N ASP A 54 8.33 6.46 -3.88
CA ASP A 54 8.95 5.14 -3.69
C ASP A 54 10.41 5.28 -3.25
N GLY A 55 11.16 6.22 -3.81
CA GLY A 55 12.53 6.53 -3.40
C GLY A 55 12.62 6.97 -1.93
N LEU A 56 11.66 7.76 -1.45
CA LEU A 56 11.60 8.19 -0.06
C LEU A 56 11.42 7.03 0.93
N ARG A 57 10.83 5.89 0.54
CA ARG A 57 10.76 4.68 1.39
C ARG A 57 12.14 4.16 1.76
N LEU A 58 13.16 4.46 0.97
CA LEU A 58 14.54 3.99 1.19
C LEU A 58 15.38 4.93 2.04
N ILE A 59 15.10 6.25 1.99
CA ILE A 59 15.96 7.25 2.66
C ILE A 59 15.18 8.35 3.40
N GLY A 60 13.86 8.29 3.44
CA GLY A 60 13.03 9.27 4.15
C GLY A 60 13.29 9.29 5.67
N ASP A 61 12.94 10.38 6.31
CA ASP A 61 13.08 10.60 7.75
C ASP A 61 11.84 11.29 8.34
N ALA A 62 11.92 11.73 9.58
CA ALA A 62 10.83 12.43 10.27
C ALA A 62 10.39 13.72 9.54
N GLY A 63 11.31 14.40 8.84
CA GLY A 63 10.97 15.57 8.01
C GLY A 63 10.16 15.17 6.78
N SER A 64 10.51 14.05 6.15
CA SER A 64 9.76 13.48 5.02
C SER A 64 8.34 13.08 5.45
N ILE A 65 8.17 12.47 6.61
CA ILE A 65 6.86 12.11 7.16
C ILE A 65 6.00 13.37 7.30
N ALA A 66 6.50 14.41 8.00
CA ALA A 66 5.76 15.65 8.22
C ALA A 66 5.34 16.34 6.90
N ARG A 67 6.20 16.32 5.87
CA ARG A 67 5.89 16.87 4.54
C ARG A 67 4.82 16.07 3.83
N LEU A 68 4.91 14.74 3.87
CA LEU A 68 3.92 13.86 3.24
C LEU A 68 2.56 13.94 3.93
N GLU A 69 2.52 14.11 5.24
CA GLU A 69 1.28 14.36 5.99
C GLU A 69 0.65 15.70 5.61
N ALA A 70 1.47 16.76 5.54
CA ALA A 70 1.01 18.09 5.15
C ALA A 70 0.48 18.14 3.70
N ALA A 71 1.02 17.33 2.79
CA ALA A 71 0.57 17.24 1.40
C ALA A 71 -0.88 16.75 1.26
N GLN A 72 -1.47 16.14 2.30
CA GLN A 72 -2.87 15.68 2.30
C GLN A 72 -3.87 16.81 1.93
N ALA A 73 -3.57 18.04 2.25
CA ALA A 73 -4.44 19.18 1.92
C ALA A 73 -4.53 19.48 0.41
N VAL A 74 -3.62 18.94 -0.39
CA VAL A 74 -3.48 19.19 -1.84
C VAL A 74 -3.97 18.02 -2.69
N ASP A 75 -4.32 16.89 -2.09
CA ASP A 75 -4.58 15.59 -2.72
C ASP A 75 -5.69 15.56 -3.79
N ARG A 76 -6.57 16.53 -3.81
CA ARG A 76 -7.65 16.59 -4.81
C ARG A 76 -7.15 16.75 -6.26
N VAL A 77 -5.87 17.07 -6.43
CA VAL A 77 -5.26 17.36 -7.75
C VAL A 77 -4.59 16.12 -8.36
N HIS A 78 -4.12 15.18 -7.55
CA HIS A 78 -3.22 14.11 -8.03
C HIS A 78 -3.86 12.73 -8.22
N GLY A 79 -5.13 12.56 -7.78
CA GLY A 79 -5.88 11.32 -7.95
C GLY A 79 -5.49 10.20 -6.97
N ILE A 80 -6.22 9.08 -7.08
CA ILE A 80 -6.15 7.95 -6.12
C ILE A 80 -4.80 7.25 -6.14
N ALA A 81 -4.17 7.11 -7.30
CA ALA A 81 -2.87 6.45 -7.40
C ALA A 81 -1.79 7.17 -6.57
N PHE A 82 -1.81 8.49 -6.59
CA PHE A 82 -0.91 9.31 -5.76
C PHE A 82 -1.21 9.12 -4.27
N GLU A 83 -2.48 9.18 -3.87
CA GLU A 83 -2.85 8.99 -2.46
C GLU A 83 -2.44 7.60 -1.96
N VAL A 84 -2.63 6.56 -2.76
CA VAL A 84 -2.14 5.21 -2.45
C VAL A 84 -0.62 5.20 -2.25
N ALA A 85 0.15 5.73 -3.20
CA ALA A 85 1.62 5.77 -3.11
C ALA A 85 2.08 6.55 -1.87
N ARG A 86 1.45 7.68 -1.57
CA ARG A 86 1.74 8.51 -0.40
C ARG A 86 1.48 7.74 0.91
N ARG A 87 0.34 7.07 1.03
CA ARG A 87 -0.01 6.28 2.23
C ARG A 87 0.93 5.10 2.43
N GLU A 88 1.27 4.41 1.36
CA GLU A 88 2.25 3.33 1.40
C GLU A 88 3.63 3.84 1.82
N THR A 89 4.03 5.03 1.37
CA THR A 89 5.30 5.64 1.78
C THR A 89 5.29 6.02 3.25
N LEU A 90 4.23 6.65 3.75
CA LEU A 90 4.06 6.95 5.17
C LEU A 90 4.11 5.67 6.03
N PHE A 91 3.39 4.61 5.62
CA PHE A 91 3.46 3.32 6.31
C PHE A 91 4.89 2.75 6.29
N ALA A 92 5.58 2.80 5.16
CA ALA A 92 6.95 2.29 5.07
C ALA A 92 7.93 3.01 6.01
N LEU A 93 7.75 4.32 6.20
CA LEU A 93 8.60 5.14 7.05
C LEU A 93 8.27 5.01 8.55
N THR A 94 7.01 4.78 8.89
CA THR A 94 6.55 4.79 10.29
C THR A 94 6.28 3.40 10.85
N GLN A 95 6.00 2.43 9.99
CA GLN A 95 5.45 1.10 10.32
C GLN A 95 4.09 1.20 11.06
N ASP A 96 3.41 2.35 10.96
CA ASP A 96 2.10 2.57 11.55
C ASP A 96 0.99 2.32 10.52
N ALA A 97 0.21 1.26 10.73
CA ALA A 97 -0.88 0.87 9.85
C ALA A 97 -2.03 1.90 9.78
N GLU A 98 -2.12 2.83 10.73
CA GLU A 98 -3.11 3.91 10.68
C GLU A 98 -2.91 4.80 9.45
N HIS A 99 -1.70 4.89 8.90
CA HIS A 99 -1.48 5.56 7.62
C HIS A 99 -2.17 4.88 6.43
N LEU A 100 -2.51 3.58 6.53
CA LEU A 100 -3.25 2.84 5.51
C LEU A 100 -4.78 2.97 5.70
N ALA A 101 -5.27 3.39 6.87
CA ALA A 101 -6.71 3.47 7.16
C ALA A 101 -7.51 4.32 6.14
N PRO A 102 -7.03 5.47 5.65
CA PRO A 102 -7.71 6.23 4.61
C PRO A 102 -7.95 5.46 3.30
N LEU A 103 -7.15 4.44 3.00
CA LEU A 103 -7.34 3.59 1.82
C LEU A 103 -8.66 2.79 1.89
N LEU A 104 -9.19 2.52 3.09
CA LEU A 104 -10.51 1.90 3.25
C LEU A 104 -11.62 2.77 2.63
N ASN A 105 -11.52 4.10 2.75
CA ASN A 105 -12.50 5.00 2.15
C ASN A 105 -12.38 5.05 0.62
N LEU A 106 -11.18 4.83 0.09
CA LEU A 106 -10.94 4.78 -1.35
C LEU A 106 -11.48 3.50 -2.00
N LEU A 107 -11.80 2.46 -1.21
CA LEU A 107 -12.51 1.28 -1.71
C LEU A 107 -13.90 1.63 -2.24
N ASP A 108 -14.52 2.69 -1.73
CA ASP A 108 -15.85 3.16 -2.16
C ASP A 108 -15.77 4.19 -3.32
N ALA A 109 -14.61 4.32 -3.97
CA ALA A 109 -14.45 5.20 -5.14
C ALA A 109 -15.45 4.82 -6.24
N SER A 110 -15.85 5.82 -7.02
CA SER A 110 -16.84 5.64 -8.08
C SER A 110 -16.35 4.79 -9.25
N GLU A 111 -15.04 4.67 -9.42
CA GLU A 111 -14.42 3.87 -10.47
C GLU A 111 -13.86 2.57 -9.90
N ASP A 112 -14.27 1.44 -10.49
CA ASP A 112 -13.81 0.11 -10.08
C ASP A 112 -12.28 -0.04 -10.09
N ARG A 113 -11.61 0.62 -11.03
CA ARG A 113 -10.14 0.63 -11.12
C ARG A 113 -9.51 1.25 -9.88
N ASP A 114 -10.04 2.34 -9.40
CA ASP A 114 -9.54 3.09 -8.26
C ASP A 114 -9.76 2.31 -6.97
N SER A 115 -10.95 1.71 -6.82
CA SER A 115 -11.26 0.78 -5.73
C SER A 115 -10.29 -0.42 -5.74
N ALA A 116 -10.02 -1.01 -6.91
CA ALA A 116 -9.08 -2.12 -7.04
C ALA A 116 -7.63 -1.70 -6.68
N PHE A 117 -7.22 -0.49 -7.02
CA PHE A 117 -5.89 0.04 -6.67
C PHE A 117 -5.70 0.16 -5.15
N ALA A 118 -6.70 0.74 -4.46
CA ALA A 118 -6.69 0.86 -3.00
C ALA A 118 -6.70 -0.53 -2.32
N ALA A 119 -7.54 -1.46 -2.81
CA ALA A 119 -7.61 -2.82 -2.30
C ALA A 119 -6.29 -3.59 -2.49
N GLN A 120 -5.65 -3.42 -3.65
CA GLN A 120 -4.34 -4.03 -3.94
C GLN A 120 -3.25 -3.51 -2.99
N ALA A 121 -3.27 -2.22 -2.68
CA ALA A 121 -2.35 -1.64 -1.72
C ALA A 121 -2.54 -2.26 -0.32
N LEU A 122 -3.76 -2.27 0.21
CA LEU A 122 -4.08 -2.88 1.50
C LEU A 122 -3.66 -4.36 1.57
N ALA A 123 -3.83 -5.11 0.49
CA ALA A 123 -3.52 -6.54 0.43
C ALA A 123 -2.01 -6.87 0.48
N ARG A 124 -1.12 -5.88 0.45
CA ARG A 124 0.35 -6.05 0.49
C ARG A 124 0.95 -5.98 1.88
N TYR A 125 0.16 -5.58 2.89
CA TYR A 125 0.69 -5.25 4.21
C TYR A 125 0.00 -6.04 5.33
N PRO A 126 0.67 -6.23 6.47
CA PRO A 126 0.01 -6.66 7.69
C PRO A 126 -0.96 -5.57 8.14
N LEU A 127 -2.23 -5.93 8.30
CA LEU A 127 -3.27 -5.00 8.72
C LEU A 127 -3.74 -5.32 10.14
N PRO A 128 -4.03 -4.30 10.97
CA PRO A 128 -4.57 -4.53 12.29
C PRO A 128 -6.01 -5.09 12.23
N PRO A 129 -6.45 -5.83 13.26
CA PRO A 129 -7.82 -6.39 13.33
C PRO A 129 -8.93 -5.35 13.19
N SER A 130 -8.67 -4.09 13.50
CA SER A 130 -9.61 -2.97 13.33
C SER A 130 -10.08 -2.76 11.89
N PHE A 131 -9.32 -3.22 10.88
CA PHE A 131 -9.68 -3.14 9.47
C PHE A 131 -10.70 -4.22 9.06
N ALA A 132 -10.76 -5.36 9.78
CA ALA A 132 -11.58 -6.52 9.42
C ALA A 132 -13.07 -6.19 9.21
N PRO A 133 -13.76 -5.44 10.09
CA PRO A 133 -15.18 -5.14 9.91
C PRO A 133 -15.45 -4.33 8.63
N SER A 134 -14.62 -3.36 8.33
CA SER A 134 -14.75 -2.50 7.15
C SER A 134 -14.54 -3.26 5.85
N LEU A 135 -13.55 -4.17 5.82
CA LEU A 135 -13.28 -5.03 4.67
C LEU A 135 -14.39 -6.07 4.49
N ALA A 136 -14.88 -6.68 5.59
CA ALA A 136 -15.98 -7.63 5.57
C ALA A 136 -17.26 -7.02 4.98
N ALA A 137 -17.62 -5.79 5.39
CA ALA A 137 -18.79 -5.09 4.86
C ALA A 137 -18.70 -4.96 3.33
N ARG A 138 -17.53 -4.64 2.79
CA ARG A 138 -17.33 -4.49 1.33
C ARG A 138 -17.31 -5.81 0.57
N MET A 139 -16.99 -6.92 1.23
CA MET A 139 -17.10 -8.25 0.61
C MET A 139 -18.55 -8.66 0.35
N VAL A 140 -19.51 -8.15 1.15
CA VAL A 140 -20.93 -8.55 1.09
C VAL A 140 -21.83 -7.55 0.38
N ASP A 141 -21.38 -6.33 0.09
CA ASP A 141 -22.24 -5.33 -0.55
C ASP A 141 -22.40 -5.51 -2.08
N GLY A 142 -21.56 -6.34 -2.70
CA GLY A 142 -21.65 -6.70 -4.11
C GLY A 142 -21.18 -5.63 -5.11
N ARG A 143 -20.71 -4.46 -4.63
CA ARG A 143 -20.22 -3.39 -5.51
C ARG A 143 -18.76 -3.56 -5.93
N HIS A 144 -18.00 -4.36 -5.20
CA HIS A 144 -16.55 -4.44 -5.32
C HIS A 144 -16.06 -5.71 -6.02
N GLU A 145 -16.81 -6.23 -6.99
CA GLU A 145 -16.48 -7.52 -7.63
C GLU A 145 -15.09 -7.52 -8.30
N ILE A 146 -14.67 -6.42 -8.91
CA ILE A 146 -13.34 -6.28 -9.53
C ILE A 146 -12.23 -6.24 -8.48
N ALA A 147 -12.47 -5.59 -7.35
CA ALA A 147 -11.53 -5.48 -6.23
C ALA A 147 -11.58 -6.67 -5.27
N LEU A 148 -12.59 -7.56 -5.38
CA LEU A 148 -12.94 -8.57 -4.38
C LEU A 148 -11.76 -9.45 -3.97
N LEU A 149 -10.96 -9.92 -4.91
CA LEU A 149 -9.77 -10.73 -4.61
C LEU A 149 -8.84 -10.03 -3.62
N TRP A 150 -8.57 -8.75 -3.87
CA TRP A 150 -7.66 -7.96 -3.04
C TRP A 150 -8.28 -7.63 -1.69
N ILE A 151 -9.60 -7.36 -1.64
CA ILE A 151 -10.33 -7.15 -0.39
C ILE A 151 -10.30 -8.41 0.48
N VAL A 152 -10.49 -9.60 -0.10
CA VAL A 152 -10.37 -10.87 0.63
C VAL A 152 -8.96 -11.06 1.18
N LYS A 153 -7.93 -10.78 0.39
CA LYS A 153 -6.52 -10.84 0.86
C LYS A 153 -6.26 -9.86 2.00
N ALA A 154 -6.72 -8.62 1.89
CA ALA A 154 -6.59 -7.61 2.93
C ALA A 154 -7.36 -8.02 4.21
N TRP A 155 -8.55 -8.61 4.06
CA TRP A 155 -9.31 -9.13 5.19
C TRP A 155 -8.58 -10.28 5.89
N LEU A 156 -8.02 -11.24 5.16
CA LEU A 156 -7.18 -12.29 5.72
C LEU A 156 -5.98 -11.71 6.47
N SER A 157 -5.33 -10.69 5.90
CA SER A 157 -4.23 -9.99 6.53
C SER A 157 -4.65 -9.36 7.87
N SER A 158 -5.82 -8.74 7.94
CA SER A 158 -6.36 -8.16 9.18
C SER A 158 -6.79 -9.20 10.22
N ARG A 159 -6.86 -10.47 9.83
CA ARG A 159 -7.10 -11.63 10.72
C ARG A 159 -5.82 -12.35 11.14
N GLY A 160 -4.66 -11.73 10.89
CA GLY A 160 -3.36 -12.28 11.25
C GLY A 160 -2.75 -13.24 10.22
N GLU A 161 -3.42 -13.48 9.09
CA GLU A 161 -2.85 -14.29 8.00
C GLU A 161 -1.90 -13.43 7.16
N ALA A 162 -0.66 -13.90 6.95
CA ALA A 162 0.31 -13.20 6.09
C ALA A 162 -0.03 -13.39 4.59
N ALA A 163 -1.28 -13.07 4.20
CA ALA A 163 -1.81 -13.34 2.85
C ALA A 163 -1.10 -12.57 1.72
N TRP A 164 -0.21 -11.63 2.04
CA TRP A 164 0.73 -11.01 1.10
C TRP A 164 1.90 -11.93 0.74
N GLN A 165 2.19 -12.97 1.53
CA GLN A 165 3.22 -13.97 1.25
C GLN A 165 2.64 -15.10 0.39
N VAL A 166 3.36 -15.50 -0.66
CA VAL A 166 2.88 -16.51 -1.62
C VAL A 166 2.48 -17.83 -0.96
N PRO A 167 3.30 -18.44 -0.07
CA PRO A 167 2.90 -19.71 0.55
C PRO A 167 1.61 -19.61 1.37
N VAL A 168 1.40 -18.50 2.07
CA VAL A 168 0.19 -18.28 2.87
C VAL A 168 -1.01 -17.99 1.98
N PHE A 169 -0.82 -17.24 0.90
CA PHE A 169 -1.84 -17.03 -0.12
C PHE A 169 -2.29 -18.37 -0.70
N ASP A 170 -1.37 -19.24 -1.10
CA ASP A 170 -1.67 -20.55 -1.68
C ASP A 170 -2.43 -21.45 -0.69
N ALA A 171 -2.04 -21.42 0.58
CA ALA A 171 -2.75 -22.17 1.63
C ALA A 171 -4.20 -21.68 1.84
N ASN A 172 -4.47 -20.40 1.58
CA ASN A 172 -5.80 -19.80 1.69
C ASN A 172 -6.62 -19.83 0.38
N LEU A 173 -6.04 -20.27 -0.74
CA LEU A 173 -6.73 -20.33 -2.04
C LEU A 173 -8.09 -21.05 -2.01
N PRO A 174 -8.29 -22.18 -1.30
CA PRO A 174 -9.60 -22.84 -1.23
C PRO A 174 -10.69 -21.94 -0.64
N PHE A 175 -10.37 -21.16 0.39
CA PHE A 175 -11.28 -20.17 0.97
C PHE A 175 -11.52 -18.99 0.01
N ILE A 176 -10.46 -18.41 -0.53
CA ILE A 176 -10.53 -17.30 -1.48
C ILE A 176 -11.44 -17.66 -2.65
N ARG A 177 -11.26 -18.84 -3.26
CA ARG A 177 -12.10 -19.33 -4.36
C ARG A 177 -13.57 -19.48 -3.97
N LYS A 178 -13.85 -19.97 -2.76
CA LYS A 178 -15.24 -20.07 -2.26
C LYS A 178 -15.89 -18.69 -2.13
N VAL A 179 -15.18 -17.71 -1.56
CA VAL A 179 -15.68 -16.34 -1.44
C VAL A 179 -15.91 -15.70 -2.79
N MET A 180 -14.93 -15.85 -3.72
CA MET A 180 -15.03 -15.31 -5.09
C MET A 180 -16.19 -15.89 -5.89
N ALA A 181 -16.52 -17.18 -5.70
CA ALA A 181 -17.61 -17.84 -6.40
C ALA A 181 -18.98 -17.61 -5.72
N ALA A 182 -19.00 -17.15 -4.47
CA ALA A 182 -20.22 -16.99 -3.70
C ALA A 182 -20.95 -15.69 -4.06
N ARG A 183 -22.29 -15.74 -4.04
CA ARG A 183 -23.12 -14.53 -4.07
C ARG A 183 -22.86 -13.69 -2.78
N PRO A 184 -22.98 -12.34 -2.85
CA PRO A 184 -22.74 -11.47 -1.71
C PRO A 184 -23.40 -11.95 -0.40
N ALA A 185 -24.68 -12.32 -0.44
CA ALA A 185 -25.44 -12.80 0.73
C ALA A 185 -24.87 -14.09 1.40
N VAL A 186 -24.02 -14.83 0.71
CA VAL A 186 -23.40 -16.07 1.24
C VAL A 186 -22.02 -15.80 1.83
N ARG A 187 -21.36 -14.73 1.39
CA ARG A 187 -20.00 -14.39 1.82
C ARG A 187 -19.87 -14.17 3.32
N GLU A 188 -20.88 -13.55 3.93
CA GLU A 188 -20.91 -13.34 5.37
C GLU A 188 -20.81 -14.67 6.16
N SER A 189 -21.60 -15.66 5.77
CA SER A 189 -21.56 -16.99 6.41
C SER A 189 -20.21 -17.68 6.22
N LEU A 190 -19.56 -17.48 5.07
CA LEU A 190 -18.22 -18.01 4.82
C LEU A 190 -17.16 -17.36 5.72
N MET A 191 -17.26 -16.04 5.93
CA MET A 191 -16.36 -15.31 6.83
C MET A 191 -16.57 -15.70 8.30
N GLN A 192 -17.82 -15.86 8.73
CA GLN A 192 -18.14 -16.32 10.08
C GLN A 192 -17.66 -17.76 10.35
N ALA A 193 -17.66 -18.60 9.31
CA ALA A 193 -17.13 -19.97 9.39
C ALA A 193 -15.60 -20.05 9.28
N TRP A 194 -14.91 -18.92 9.03
CA TRP A 194 -13.47 -18.88 9.00
C TRP A 194 -12.92 -19.09 10.41
N PRO A 195 -12.07 -20.13 10.64
CA PRO A 195 -11.56 -20.41 11.98
C PRO A 195 -10.70 -19.24 12.47
N GLU A 196 -11.01 -18.72 13.64
CA GLU A 196 -10.08 -17.87 14.38
C GLU A 196 -8.88 -18.76 14.74
N ARG A 197 -7.80 -18.61 14.01
CA ARG A 197 -6.51 -19.21 14.40
C ARG A 197 -5.99 -18.42 15.59
N SER A 198 -6.39 -18.84 16.80
CA SER A 198 -5.68 -18.48 18.00
C SER A 198 -4.26 -19.05 17.87
N ASP A 199 -3.28 -18.14 17.93
CA ASP A 199 -1.87 -18.42 18.19
C ASP A 199 -1.10 -19.26 17.16
N HIS A 200 -0.62 -18.63 16.08
CA HIS A 200 0.71 -18.97 15.54
C HIS A 200 1.24 -17.79 14.72
N ILE A 201 1.82 -16.82 15.41
CA ILE A 201 2.91 -16.02 14.82
C ILE A 201 4.18 -16.78 15.14
N PRO A 202 4.80 -17.51 14.20
CA PRO A 202 6.17 -17.92 14.40
C PRO A 202 7.04 -16.66 14.33
N ALA A 203 7.85 -16.48 15.38
CA ALA A 203 8.86 -15.45 15.50
C ALA A 203 9.87 -15.47 14.34
#